data_8dc51b9dce6484f11393d9591d4dd95c
#
_entry.id   8dc51b9dce6484f11393d9591d4dd95c
#
_cell.length_a   1.000
_cell.length_b   1.000
_cell.length_c   1.000
_cell.angle_alpha   90.00
_cell.angle_beta   90.00
_cell.angle_gamma   90.00
#
_symmetry.space_group_name_H-M   'P 1'
#
loop_
_entity.id
_entity.type
_entity.pdbx_description
1 polymer ?
#
loop_
_entity_poly.entity_id
_entity_poly.type
_entity_poly.pdbx_seq_one_letter_code
_entity_poly.pdbx_strand_id
1 'polypeptide(L)'
;MTNTTSPAAATPTPDIARTQGARPAHRWPRLWGRRMWLLLALAAVLLVYRTAVVHYSGISLFFDEAQYWDWSRELQWGYFSKPPVIAGLIAAGTAVFGNGVLGVKIMPMLTYVATAVAMVGLARALWPTSSGVRTGIVAGALFLTSPMTGLLGMFASTDGPLLLCWTLAAWALWRAQVTNRLGLWLLCGVVCGVGMLSKYTMAAFAITALWALWGVHGPKRGLLRLGPWVAIAAALAVLAPNVLWNAEWGFPTLQHTADITTKSSRSGGPVAALVFLVGQIAMLGPVAVIAGLWLHRRVHTGTNEVAGQSQWAASSQMLPPSQWAASTQVASSSQPASSQLSQPEQARTKSTRNSAYYLASVTSYRYLVALSAPLLLIAVAQAFRAGAHVNWAAPAMISLLLLLATRLSLPLVPLSAPRPQAWFWLVLASNLILTGIVLHARDVMGDKLPAKADVLVRMRGWDAAFGQLDPLLNDPRVQGLPIVADKRLLLAQAAYQWRSHQPRIMAWNPTGAHGDHYQLQRSMPNTVGQDVLLLTDAPDPDYILNRFAFKRELGRSMVQVGPGRQITLYLYLARGFVGYDNKTYTQQSGTANERSEDIPFTEQPQGGPSN
;
A
#
# COMPACT_ATOMS: atom_id res chain seq x y z
N MET A 1 46.21 44.10 -33.55
CA MET A 1 45.53 44.11 -32.22
C MET A 1 44.51 42.96 -32.22
N THR A 2 44.92 41.82 -31.75
CA THR A 2 44.13 40.59 -31.70
C THR A 2 43.75 40.32 -30.26
N ASN A 3 42.47 40.45 -29.96
CA ASN A 3 41.89 40.10 -28.66
C ASN A 3 41.55 38.60 -28.61
N THR A 4 42.32 37.82 -27.90
CA THR A 4 42.01 36.42 -27.57
C THR A 4 41.29 36.38 -26.23
N THR A 5 39.98 36.12 -26.26
CA THR A 5 39.17 35.80 -25.08
C THR A 5 39.36 34.32 -24.74
N SER A 6 39.96 34.04 -23.59
CA SER A 6 40.11 32.71 -22.99
C SER A 6 38.74 32.13 -22.56
N PRO A 7 38.40 30.87 -22.85
CA PRO A 7 37.16 30.30 -22.35
C PRO A 7 37.27 29.94 -20.87
N ALA A 8 36.28 30.33 -20.07
CA ALA A 8 36.12 30.04 -18.67
C ALA A 8 36.13 28.53 -18.41
N ALA A 9 37.01 28.11 -17.50
CA ALA A 9 37.13 26.71 -17.08
C ALA A 9 35.83 26.23 -16.41
N ALA A 10 35.20 25.24 -17.04
CA ALA A 10 34.07 24.52 -16.48
C ALA A 10 34.51 23.72 -15.24
N THR A 11 33.92 24.02 -14.10
CA THR A 11 34.11 23.25 -12.86
C THR A 11 33.72 21.79 -13.09
N PRO A 12 34.60 20.79 -12.79
CA PRO A 12 34.28 19.39 -12.96
C PRO A 12 33.25 18.97 -11.92
N THR A 13 32.07 18.50 -12.37
CA THR A 13 31.12 17.79 -11.54
C THR A 13 31.76 16.53 -11.00
N PRO A 14 31.71 16.25 -9.68
CA PRO A 14 32.33 15.05 -9.11
C PRO A 14 31.63 13.79 -9.64
N ASP A 15 32.40 12.93 -10.30
CA ASP A 15 31.98 11.64 -10.84
C ASP A 15 31.78 10.66 -9.67
N ILE A 16 30.52 10.52 -9.22
CA ILE A 16 30.13 9.64 -8.10
C ILE A 16 30.51 8.18 -8.38
N ALA A 17 30.68 7.80 -9.66
CA ALA A 17 31.08 6.46 -10.07
C ALA A 17 32.54 6.14 -9.74
N ARG A 18 33.43 7.13 -9.70
CA ARG A 18 34.87 6.91 -9.46
C ARG A 18 35.23 6.72 -7.98
N THR A 19 34.41 7.19 -7.04
CA THR A 19 34.70 7.03 -5.60
C THR A 19 34.27 5.67 -5.03
N GLN A 20 33.60 4.81 -5.80
CA GLN A 20 33.17 3.46 -5.38
C GLN A 20 34.05 2.32 -5.92
N GLY A 21 35.23 2.61 -6.43
CA GLY A 21 36.15 1.66 -7.08
C GLY A 21 36.91 0.67 -6.18
N ALA A 22 36.62 0.56 -4.89
CA ALA A 22 37.10 -0.53 -4.05
C ALA A 22 36.02 -1.63 -4.00
N ARG A 23 36.17 -2.71 -4.76
CA ARG A 23 35.40 -3.94 -4.64
C ARG A 23 35.50 -4.47 -3.20
N PRO A 24 34.49 -4.40 -2.33
CA PRO A 24 34.51 -5.18 -1.12
C PRO A 24 34.25 -6.63 -1.53
N ALA A 25 35.18 -7.52 -1.19
CA ALA A 25 35.03 -8.96 -1.30
C ALA A 25 33.67 -9.39 -0.73
N HIS A 26 32.94 -10.24 -1.45
CA HIS A 26 31.68 -10.85 -1.06
C HIS A 26 31.82 -11.72 0.21
N ARG A 27 32.02 -11.10 1.36
CA ARG A 27 31.74 -11.72 2.65
C ARG A 27 30.38 -11.22 3.09
N TRP A 28 29.37 -12.07 3.00
CA TRP A 28 28.08 -11.86 3.66
C TRP A 28 28.35 -11.68 5.15
N PRO A 29 28.21 -10.47 5.74
CA PRO A 29 28.60 -10.30 7.13
C PRO A 29 27.60 -11.03 8.03
N ARG A 30 28.10 -11.82 8.97
CA ARG A 30 27.34 -12.50 10.04
C ARG A 30 26.41 -11.57 10.85
N LEU A 31 26.58 -10.26 10.75
CA LEU A 31 25.72 -9.23 11.35
C LEU A 31 24.30 -9.16 10.78
N TRP A 32 24.06 -9.71 9.56
CA TRP A 32 22.72 -9.83 8.98
C TRP A 32 21.82 -10.79 9.76
N GLY A 33 22.39 -11.88 10.29
CA GLY A 33 21.64 -12.93 10.96
C GLY A 33 20.85 -12.42 12.16
N ARG A 34 21.52 -11.89 13.18
CA ARG A 34 20.87 -11.69 14.50
C ARG A 34 19.81 -10.59 14.52
N ARG A 35 20.00 -9.48 13.81
CA ARG A 35 19.02 -8.36 13.78
C ARG A 35 17.88 -8.60 12.80
N MET A 36 18.11 -9.30 11.70
CA MET A 36 17.07 -9.70 10.76
C MET A 36 16.08 -10.68 11.42
N TRP A 37 16.58 -11.61 12.24
CA TRP A 37 15.71 -12.53 12.98
C TRP A 37 14.73 -11.81 13.89
N LEU A 38 15.09 -10.66 14.48
CA LEU A 38 14.17 -9.85 15.28
C LEU A 38 13.02 -9.28 14.43
N LEU A 39 13.30 -8.82 13.21
CA LEU A 39 12.26 -8.34 12.30
C LEU A 39 11.35 -9.50 11.84
N LEU A 40 11.93 -10.64 11.51
CA LEU A 40 11.16 -11.83 11.11
C LEU A 40 10.35 -12.39 12.28
N ALA A 41 10.88 -12.40 13.49
CA ALA A 41 10.15 -12.78 14.69
C ALA A 41 8.97 -11.84 14.95
N LEU A 42 9.17 -10.52 14.86
CA LEU A 42 8.07 -9.54 14.95
C LEU A 42 7.02 -9.80 13.86
N ALA A 43 7.44 -10.02 12.62
CA ALA A 43 6.54 -10.33 11.52
C ALA A 43 5.73 -11.62 11.77
N ALA A 44 6.38 -12.68 12.26
CA ALA A 44 5.74 -13.94 12.61
C ALA A 44 4.71 -13.75 13.75
N VAL A 45 5.08 -13.02 14.82
CA VAL A 45 4.15 -12.72 15.93
C VAL A 45 2.94 -11.93 15.43
N LEU A 46 3.13 -10.92 14.61
CA LEU A 46 2.03 -10.13 14.04
C LEU A 46 1.16 -10.94 13.07
N LEU A 47 1.77 -11.85 12.29
CA LEU A 47 1.02 -12.73 11.40
C LEU A 47 0.15 -13.71 12.20
N VAL A 48 0.72 -14.34 13.23
CA VAL A 48 -0.02 -15.22 14.15
C VAL A 48 -1.13 -14.45 14.86
N TYR A 49 -0.86 -13.25 15.37
CA TYR A 49 -1.86 -12.39 15.99
C TYR A 49 -3.02 -12.07 15.04
N ARG A 50 -2.73 -11.66 13.80
CA ARG A 50 -3.78 -11.37 12.79
C ARG A 50 -4.59 -12.61 12.44
N THR A 51 -3.94 -13.75 12.29
CA THR A 51 -4.61 -15.03 12.05
C THR A 51 -5.53 -15.40 13.21
N ALA A 52 -5.06 -15.18 14.45
CA ALA A 52 -5.88 -15.39 15.64
C ALA A 52 -7.09 -14.44 15.70
N VAL A 53 -6.91 -13.14 15.39
CA VAL A 53 -8.02 -12.18 15.28
C VAL A 53 -9.03 -12.66 14.24
N VAL A 54 -8.59 -13.05 13.04
CA VAL A 54 -9.47 -13.59 12.00
C VAL A 54 -10.27 -14.79 12.50
N HIS A 55 -9.62 -15.71 13.22
CA HIS A 55 -10.25 -16.94 13.67
C HIS A 55 -11.22 -16.72 14.85
N TYR A 56 -10.81 -15.93 15.85
CA TYR A 56 -11.59 -15.80 17.10
C TYR A 56 -12.62 -14.67 17.09
N SER A 57 -12.47 -13.64 16.23
CA SER A 57 -13.44 -12.53 16.16
C SER A 57 -14.65 -12.84 15.27
N GLY A 58 -14.80 -14.05 14.75
CA GLY A 58 -15.94 -14.48 13.92
C GLY A 58 -16.09 -13.64 12.65
N ILE A 59 -14.98 -13.16 12.08
CA ILE A 59 -14.98 -12.41 10.83
C ILE A 59 -14.86 -13.37 9.64
N SER A 60 -15.73 -13.15 8.66
CA SER A 60 -15.70 -13.83 7.38
C SER A 60 -14.93 -13.01 6.33
N LEU A 61 -15.24 -13.16 5.05
CA LEU A 61 -14.67 -12.34 4.00
C LEU A 61 -15.48 -11.05 3.81
N PHE A 62 -14.78 -9.95 3.59
CA PHE A 62 -15.37 -8.78 3.00
C PHE A 62 -15.85 -9.10 1.58
N PHE A 63 -16.90 -8.47 1.08
CA PHE A 63 -17.47 -8.87 -0.21
C PHE A 63 -16.49 -8.76 -1.39
N ASP A 64 -15.54 -7.80 -1.37
CA ASP A 64 -14.48 -7.76 -2.38
C ASP A 64 -13.55 -8.97 -2.26
N GLU A 65 -13.24 -9.44 -1.04
CA GLU A 65 -12.42 -10.65 -0.84
C GLU A 65 -13.13 -11.90 -1.32
N ALA A 66 -14.45 -12.00 -1.08
CA ALA A 66 -15.28 -13.09 -1.58
C ALA A 66 -15.31 -13.10 -3.12
N GLN A 67 -15.42 -11.91 -3.74
CA GLN A 67 -15.33 -11.76 -5.19
C GLN A 67 -13.93 -12.14 -5.72
N TYR A 68 -12.85 -11.73 -5.04
CA TYR A 68 -11.49 -12.10 -5.46
C TYR A 68 -11.22 -13.60 -5.28
N TRP A 69 -11.84 -14.23 -4.28
CA TRP A 69 -11.83 -15.68 -4.15
C TRP A 69 -12.56 -16.36 -5.32
N ASP A 70 -13.73 -15.87 -5.72
CA ASP A 70 -14.44 -16.38 -6.89
C ASP A 70 -13.59 -16.23 -8.17
N TRP A 71 -12.95 -15.07 -8.38
CA TRP A 71 -11.99 -14.87 -9.46
C TRP A 71 -10.79 -15.81 -9.41
N SER A 72 -10.34 -16.20 -8.23
CA SER A 72 -9.22 -17.11 -8.06
C SER A 72 -9.52 -18.54 -8.52
N ARG A 73 -10.80 -18.86 -8.70
CA ARG A 73 -11.25 -20.16 -9.24
C ARG A 73 -11.12 -20.23 -10.76
N GLU A 74 -11.13 -19.08 -11.42
CA GLU A 74 -11.03 -18.94 -12.88
C GLU A 74 -10.06 -17.79 -13.21
N LEU A 75 -8.77 -18.13 -13.26
CA LEU A 75 -7.72 -17.12 -13.46
C LEU A 75 -7.77 -16.54 -14.87
N GLN A 76 -7.88 -15.22 -14.95
CA GLN A 76 -7.88 -14.43 -16.17
C GLN A 76 -6.79 -13.35 -16.10
N TRP A 77 -6.46 -12.75 -17.23
CA TRP A 77 -5.50 -11.63 -17.29
C TRP A 77 -6.06 -10.30 -16.81
N GLY A 78 -7.35 -10.22 -16.54
CA GLY A 78 -8.02 -9.06 -15.98
C GLY A 78 -9.39 -9.39 -15.44
N TYR A 79 -9.95 -8.49 -14.64
CA TYR A 79 -11.31 -8.57 -14.12
C TYR A 79 -11.94 -7.19 -14.18
N PHE A 80 -13.26 -7.11 -14.07
CA PHE A 80 -14.00 -5.85 -14.23
C PHE A 80 -13.40 -4.67 -13.45
N SER A 81 -13.03 -4.86 -12.19
CA SER A 81 -12.61 -3.75 -11.32
C SER A 81 -11.14 -3.78 -10.91
N LYS A 82 -10.41 -4.88 -11.14
CA LYS A 82 -9.01 -5.04 -10.68
C LYS A 82 -8.17 -5.87 -11.64
N PRO A 83 -6.86 -5.63 -11.68
CA PRO A 83 -5.88 -6.49 -12.34
C PRO A 83 -5.71 -7.84 -11.60
N PRO A 84 -5.02 -8.85 -12.21
CA PRO A 84 -5.13 -10.27 -11.84
C PRO A 84 -4.33 -10.72 -10.62
N VAL A 85 -3.31 -9.98 -10.13
CA VAL A 85 -2.36 -10.49 -9.13
C VAL A 85 -3.04 -10.89 -7.83
N ILE A 86 -4.10 -10.18 -7.40
CA ILE A 86 -4.80 -10.54 -6.16
C ILE A 86 -5.49 -11.90 -6.27
N ALA A 87 -6.14 -12.19 -7.40
CA ALA A 87 -6.76 -13.50 -7.66
C ALA A 87 -5.71 -14.63 -7.68
N GLY A 88 -4.56 -14.40 -8.32
CA GLY A 88 -3.44 -15.34 -8.33
C GLY A 88 -2.86 -15.62 -6.93
N LEU A 89 -2.72 -14.60 -6.08
CA LEU A 89 -2.28 -14.77 -4.70
C LEU A 89 -3.28 -15.59 -3.88
N ILE A 90 -4.58 -15.33 -4.05
CA ILE A 90 -5.63 -16.09 -3.38
C ILE A 90 -5.66 -17.53 -3.88
N ALA A 91 -5.54 -17.77 -5.19
CA ALA A 91 -5.42 -19.12 -5.74
C ALA A 91 -4.24 -19.89 -5.12
N ALA A 92 -3.07 -19.27 -5.02
CA ALA A 92 -1.92 -19.87 -4.38
C ALA A 92 -2.15 -20.16 -2.88
N GLY A 93 -2.79 -19.24 -2.15
CA GLY A 93 -3.12 -19.41 -0.73
C GLY A 93 -4.13 -20.51 -0.50
N THR A 94 -5.20 -20.56 -1.29
CA THR A 94 -6.24 -21.60 -1.18
C THR A 94 -5.77 -22.98 -1.62
N ALA A 95 -4.82 -23.07 -2.55
CA ALA A 95 -4.21 -24.34 -2.95
C ALA A 95 -3.40 -24.98 -1.81
N VAL A 96 -2.80 -24.18 -0.92
CA VAL A 96 -1.98 -24.67 0.21
C VAL A 96 -2.80 -24.82 1.49
N PHE A 97 -3.65 -23.83 1.80
CA PHE A 97 -4.35 -23.73 3.10
C PHE A 97 -5.87 -23.99 2.99
N GLY A 98 -6.36 -24.42 1.83
CA GLY A 98 -7.78 -24.68 1.58
C GLY A 98 -8.61 -23.40 1.42
N ASN A 99 -9.90 -23.57 1.10
CA ASN A 99 -10.85 -22.49 0.76
C ASN A 99 -11.44 -21.76 1.98
N GLY A 100 -10.83 -21.88 3.16
CA GLY A 100 -11.22 -21.12 4.34
C GLY A 100 -10.74 -19.68 4.29
N VAL A 101 -11.21 -18.86 5.25
CA VAL A 101 -10.85 -17.43 5.35
C VAL A 101 -9.33 -17.23 5.41
N LEU A 102 -8.61 -18.14 6.11
CA LEU A 102 -7.15 -18.09 6.20
C LEU A 102 -6.50 -18.30 4.82
N GLY A 103 -6.94 -19.31 4.05
CA GLY A 103 -6.41 -19.58 2.71
C GLY A 103 -6.54 -18.39 1.78
N VAL A 104 -7.65 -17.65 1.88
CA VAL A 104 -7.87 -16.42 1.10
C VAL A 104 -6.93 -15.30 1.51
N LYS A 105 -6.68 -15.13 2.81
CA LYS A 105 -5.97 -13.95 3.35
C LYS A 105 -4.45 -14.12 3.46
N ILE A 106 -3.93 -15.34 3.59
CA ILE A 106 -2.54 -15.60 3.99
C ILE A 106 -1.51 -15.07 2.99
N MET A 107 -1.65 -15.34 1.68
CA MET A 107 -0.69 -14.86 0.68
C MET A 107 -0.69 -13.33 0.54
N PRO A 108 -1.84 -12.63 0.48
CA PRO A 108 -1.88 -11.17 0.61
C PRO A 108 -1.22 -10.65 1.89
N MET A 109 -1.43 -11.28 3.06
CA MET A 109 -0.76 -10.89 4.32
C MET A 109 0.76 -11.03 4.23
N LEU A 110 1.27 -12.09 3.61
CA LEU A 110 2.71 -12.32 3.44
C LEU A 110 3.38 -11.25 2.56
N THR A 111 2.65 -10.57 1.67
CA THR A 111 3.21 -9.47 0.88
C THR A 111 3.64 -8.29 1.75
N TYR A 112 2.98 -8.02 2.87
CA TYR A 112 3.40 -6.99 3.84
C TYR A 112 4.69 -7.39 4.56
N VAL A 113 4.85 -8.67 4.91
CA VAL A 113 6.12 -9.18 5.48
C VAL A 113 7.25 -9.05 4.47
N ALA A 114 7.00 -9.46 3.22
CA ALA A 114 7.97 -9.34 2.14
C ALA A 114 8.34 -7.86 1.88
N THR A 115 7.38 -6.93 1.97
CA THR A 115 7.63 -5.49 1.87
C THR A 115 8.58 -5.01 2.96
N ALA A 116 8.37 -5.41 4.23
CA ALA A 116 9.26 -5.04 5.33
C ALA A 116 10.70 -5.54 5.10
N VAL A 117 10.86 -6.75 4.58
CA VAL A 117 12.18 -7.30 4.19
C VAL A 117 12.78 -6.53 3.01
N ALA A 118 11.97 -6.20 2.00
CA ALA A 118 12.41 -5.40 0.85
C ALA A 118 12.86 -3.98 1.28
N MET A 119 12.22 -3.37 2.29
CA MET A 119 12.63 -2.09 2.87
C MET A 119 14.04 -2.16 3.47
N VAL A 120 14.44 -3.31 4.06
CA VAL A 120 15.84 -3.50 4.52
C VAL A 120 16.80 -3.52 3.33
N GLY A 121 16.42 -4.18 2.25
CA GLY A 121 17.18 -4.19 0.99
C GLY A 121 17.36 -2.79 0.40
N LEU A 122 16.27 -2.01 0.34
CA LEU A 122 16.27 -0.62 -0.14
C LEU A 122 17.14 0.28 0.74
N ALA A 123 16.97 0.23 2.06
CA ALA A 123 17.77 1.02 3.00
C ALA A 123 19.27 0.70 2.90
N ARG A 124 19.64 -0.58 2.74
CA ARG A 124 21.01 -1.00 2.53
C ARG A 124 21.57 -0.49 1.19
N ALA A 125 20.75 -0.42 0.16
CA ALA A 125 21.17 0.13 -1.13
C ALA A 125 21.40 1.63 -1.07
N LEU A 126 20.54 2.35 -0.32
CA LEU A 126 20.63 3.80 -0.10
C LEU A 126 21.82 4.17 0.81
N TRP A 127 22.08 3.38 1.85
CA TRP A 127 23.15 3.57 2.83
C TRP A 127 23.96 2.28 2.98
N PRO A 128 25.02 2.08 2.18
CA PRO A 128 25.76 0.81 2.10
C PRO A 128 26.69 0.57 3.30
N THR A 129 26.21 0.83 4.50
CA THR A 129 26.90 0.63 5.78
C THR A 129 26.05 -0.19 6.74
N SER A 130 26.58 -0.52 7.92
CA SER A 130 25.80 -1.16 8.99
C SER A 130 24.60 -0.31 9.44
N SER A 131 24.68 1.03 9.29
CA SER A 131 23.57 1.94 9.56
C SER A 131 22.38 1.70 8.61
N GLY A 132 22.61 1.43 7.33
CA GLY A 132 21.54 1.14 6.37
C GLY A 132 20.74 -0.10 6.72
N VAL A 133 21.39 -1.19 7.13
CA VAL A 133 20.70 -2.39 7.62
C VAL A 133 19.86 -2.07 8.86
N ARG A 134 20.43 -1.34 9.83
CA ARG A 134 19.71 -0.93 11.04
C ARG A 134 18.51 -0.05 10.72
N THR A 135 18.69 0.95 9.87
CA THR A 135 17.60 1.82 9.38
C THR A 135 16.50 1.03 8.71
N GLY A 136 16.86 0.06 7.84
CA GLY A 136 15.89 -0.80 7.17
C GLY A 136 15.09 -1.68 8.14
N ILE A 137 15.74 -2.25 9.16
CA ILE A 137 15.06 -3.05 10.19
C ILE A 137 14.10 -2.18 11.01
N VAL A 138 14.53 -0.98 11.42
CA VAL A 138 13.66 -0.03 12.13
C VAL A 138 12.47 0.37 11.25
N ALA A 139 12.72 0.72 9.98
CA ALA A 139 11.65 1.06 9.04
C ALA A 139 10.67 -0.09 8.81
N GLY A 140 11.18 -1.32 8.62
CA GLY A 140 10.37 -2.52 8.46
C GLY A 140 9.52 -2.82 9.71
N ALA A 141 10.08 -2.64 10.91
CA ALA A 141 9.34 -2.81 12.16
C ALA A 141 8.23 -1.76 12.30
N LEU A 142 8.53 -0.49 12.02
CA LEU A 142 7.52 0.59 12.01
C LEU A 142 6.44 0.35 10.95
N PHE A 143 6.81 -0.15 9.78
CA PHE A 143 5.86 -0.50 8.72
C PHE A 143 4.91 -1.61 9.17
N LEU A 144 5.43 -2.72 9.70
CA LEU A 144 4.61 -3.86 10.15
C LEU A 144 3.67 -3.51 11.30
N THR A 145 4.06 -2.57 12.16
CA THR A 145 3.26 -2.12 13.31
C THR A 145 2.41 -0.90 13.02
N SER A 146 2.61 -0.21 11.88
CA SER A 146 1.81 0.98 11.54
C SER A 146 0.32 0.64 11.49
N PRO A 147 -0.57 1.57 11.89
CA PRO A 147 -2.01 1.38 11.78
C PRO A 147 -2.45 1.03 10.35
N MET A 148 -1.78 1.60 9.33
CA MET A 148 -2.01 1.24 7.94
C MET A 148 -1.85 -0.26 7.69
N THR A 149 -0.70 -0.83 8.04
CA THR A 149 -0.44 -2.26 7.84
C THR A 149 -1.26 -3.12 8.80
N GLY A 150 -1.57 -2.60 9.99
CA GLY A 150 -2.46 -3.23 10.96
C GLY A 150 -3.85 -3.48 10.40
N LEU A 151 -4.43 -2.47 9.73
CA LEU A 151 -5.77 -2.55 9.15
C LEU A 151 -5.77 -3.20 7.75
N LEU A 152 -4.97 -2.69 6.81
CA LEU A 152 -4.93 -3.25 5.44
C LEU A 152 -4.44 -4.69 5.42
N GLY A 153 -3.59 -5.09 6.37
CA GLY A 153 -3.14 -6.46 6.53
C GLY A 153 -4.21 -7.45 7.03
N MET A 154 -5.39 -6.98 7.43
CA MET A 154 -6.54 -7.84 7.74
C MET A 154 -7.36 -8.21 6.50
N PHE A 155 -7.12 -7.55 5.35
CA PHE A 155 -7.85 -7.75 4.11
C PHE A 155 -6.96 -8.38 3.04
N ALA A 156 -7.53 -9.30 2.25
CA ALA A 156 -6.95 -9.73 0.99
C ALA A 156 -7.17 -8.62 -0.04
N SER A 157 -6.29 -7.61 -0.04
CA SER A 157 -6.38 -6.44 -0.90
C SER A 157 -5.24 -6.35 -1.90
N THR A 158 -5.45 -5.56 -2.94
CA THR A 158 -4.43 -5.25 -3.96
C THR A 158 -3.30 -4.36 -3.42
N ASP A 159 -3.45 -3.80 -2.22
CA ASP A 159 -2.46 -2.88 -1.62
C ASP A 159 -1.18 -3.61 -1.18
N GLY A 160 -1.31 -4.81 -0.60
CA GLY A 160 -0.14 -5.59 -0.18
C GLY A 160 0.86 -5.85 -1.32
N PRO A 161 0.47 -6.51 -2.42
CA PRO A 161 1.37 -6.74 -3.56
C PRO A 161 1.82 -5.43 -4.24
N LEU A 162 0.99 -4.38 -4.27
CA LEU A 162 1.41 -3.06 -4.75
C LEU A 162 2.59 -2.51 -3.93
N LEU A 163 2.50 -2.52 -2.60
CA LEU A 163 3.55 -2.00 -1.70
C LEU A 163 4.86 -2.80 -1.85
N LEU A 164 4.77 -4.11 -2.02
CA LEU A 164 5.92 -4.96 -2.31
C LEU A 164 6.59 -4.57 -3.63
N CYS A 165 5.80 -4.50 -4.71
CA CYS A 165 6.31 -4.10 -6.02
C CYS A 165 6.89 -2.68 -6.02
N TRP A 166 6.24 -1.72 -5.36
CA TRP A 166 6.74 -0.36 -5.22
C TRP A 166 8.11 -0.33 -4.54
N THR A 167 8.27 -1.07 -3.45
CA THR A 167 9.54 -1.13 -2.69
C THR A 167 10.65 -1.78 -3.50
N LEU A 168 10.34 -2.90 -4.20
CA LEU A 168 11.31 -3.60 -5.05
C LEU A 168 11.68 -2.77 -6.29
N ALA A 169 10.70 -2.08 -6.91
CA ALA A 169 10.95 -1.17 -8.02
C ALA A 169 11.84 0.01 -7.59
N ALA A 170 11.59 0.59 -6.42
CA ALA A 170 12.43 1.64 -5.84
C ALA A 170 13.86 1.13 -5.58
N TRP A 171 14.01 -0.07 -5.04
CA TRP A 171 15.33 -0.69 -4.87
C TRP A 171 16.04 -0.93 -6.20
N ALA A 172 15.35 -1.50 -7.18
CA ALA A 172 15.91 -1.79 -8.51
C ALA A 172 16.29 -0.50 -9.24
N LEU A 173 15.42 0.52 -9.21
CA LEU A 173 15.67 1.84 -9.80
C LEU A 173 16.90 2.51 -9.20
N TRP A 174 17.05 2.53 -7.87
CA TRP A 174 18.25 3.07 -7.22
C TRP A 174 19.51 2.35 -7.66
N ARG A 175 19.49 1.01 -7.62
CA ARG A 175 20.62 0.19 -8.04
C ARG A 175 20.96 0.36 -9.52
N ALA A 176 19.93 0.46 -10.36
CA ALA A 176 20.08 0.69 -11.80
C ALA A 176 20.73 2.05 -12.09
N GLN A 177 20.32 3.11 -11.39
CA GLN A 177 20.90 4.46 -11.53
C GLN A 177 22.38 4.49 -11.13
N VAL A 178 22.74 3.84 -10.01
CA VAL A 178 24.11 3.86 -9.49
C VAL A 178 25.05 2.98 -10.31
N THR A 179 24.58 1.82 -10.78
CA THR A 179 25.46 0.84 -11.46
C THR A 179 25.34 0.86 -12.99
N ASN A 180 24.28 1.48 -13.50
CA ASN A 180 23.90 1.50 -14.93
C ASN A 180 23.82 0.11 -15.60
N ARG A 181 23.51 -0.96 -14.84
CA ARG A 181 23.37 -2.33 -15.37
C ARG A 181 21.99 -2.51 -15.99
N LEU A 182 21.92 -2.89 -17.28
CA LEU A 182 20.65 -3.09 -17.99
C LEU A 182 19.75 -4.14 -17.33
N GLY A 183 20.30 -5.21 -16.75
CA GLY A 183 19.52 -6.21 -16.00
C GLY A 183 18.75 -5.64 -14.79
N LEU A 184 19.26 -4.58 -14.14
CA LEU A 184 18.55 -3.90 -13.06
C LEU A 184 17.43 -2.97 -13.57
N TRP A 185 17.63 -2.37 -14.75
CA TRP A 185 16.57 -1.63 -15.44
C TRP A 185 15.47 -2.57 -15.91
N LEU A 186 15.82 -3.70 -16.50
CA LEU A 186 14.88 -4.76 -16.87
C LEU A 186 14.08 -5.23 -15.65
N LEU A 187 14.76 -5.55 -14.55
CA LEU A 187 14.10 -5.95 -13.28
C LEU A 187 13.16 -4.87 -12.77
N CYS A 188 13.58 -3.59 -12.79
CA CYS A 188 12.71 -2.47 -12.42
C CYS A 188 11.43 -2.45 -13.25
N GLY A 189 11.55 -2.61 -14.56
CA GLY A 189 10.41 -2.65 -15.47
C GLY A 189 9.49 -3.84 -15.23
N VAL A 190 10.03 -5.05 -15.09
CA VAL A 190 9.24 -6.25 -14.77
C VAL A 190 8.47 -6.07 -13.47
N VAL A 191 9.13 -5.58 -12.41
CA VAL A 191 8.48 -5.34 -11.12
C VAL A 191 7.41 -4.24 -11.22
N CYS A 192 7.64 -3.18 -12.01
CA CYS A 192 6.61 -2.17 -12.30
C CYS A 192 5.41 -2.78 -13.02
N GLY A 193 5.64 -3.63 -14.01
CA GLY A 193 4.58 -4.35 -14.73
C GLY A 193 3.75 -5.23 -13.81
N VAL A 194 4.37 -6.04 -12.94
CA VAL A 194 3.68 -6.85 -11.91
C VAL A 194 2.94 -5.94 -10.92
N GLY A 195 3.52 -4.79 -10.56
CA GLY A 195 2.86 -3.79 -9.73
C GLY A 195 1.60 -3.21 -10.40
N MET A 196 1.64 -2.95 -11.71
CA MET A 196 0.46 -2.56 -12.50
C MET A 196 -0.59 -3.68 -12.53
N LEU A 197 -0.16 -4.94 -12.69
CA LEU A 197 -1.04 -6.11 -12.58
C LEU A 197 -1.58 -6.35 -11.17
N SER A 198 -1.05 -5.67 -10.15
CA SER A 198 -1.58 -5.66 -8.78
C SER A 198 -2.60 -4.53 -8.60
N LYS A 199 -2.24 -3.30 -8.96
CA LYS A 199 -3.09 -2.11 -8.85
C LYS A 199 -2.59 -1.00 -9.78
N TYR A 200 -3.46 -0.40 -10.56
CA TYR A 200 -3.08 0.65 -11.52
C TYR A 200 -2.48 1.92 -10.87
N THR A 201 -2.65 2.09 -9.56
CA THR A 201 -1.93 3.14 -8.81
C THR A 201 -0.41 3.05 -8.97
N MET A 202 0.13 1.86 -9.34
CA MET A 202 1.56 1.69 -9.66
C MET A 202 2.02 2.59 -10.81
N ALA A 203 1.14 3.05 -11.70
CA ALA A 203 1.45 4.01 -12.77
C ALA A 203 2.05 5.32 -12.21
N ALA A 204 1.65 5.75 -11.01
CA ALA A 204 2.23 6.90 -10.33
C ALA A 204 3.74 6.73 -10.03
N PHE A 205 4.24 5.48 -10.00
CA PHE A 205 5.66 5.23 -9.87
C PHE A 205 6.48 5.83 -11.02
N ALA A 206 5.94 5.90 -12.23
CA ALA A 206 6.62 6.54 -13.36
C ALA A 206 6.92 8.02 -13.09
N ILE A 207 5.96 8.77 -12.53
CA ILE A 207 6.12 10.18 -12.17
C ILE A 207 7.18 10.33 -11.07
N THR A 208 7.11 9.49 -10.02
CA THR A 208 8.07 9.53 -8.92
C THR A 208 9.47 9.11 -9.38
N ALA A 209 9.57 8.13 -10.29
CA ALA A 209 10.82 7.68 -10.87
C ALA A 209 11.47 8.76 -11.75
N LEU A 210 10.69 9.48 -12.57
CA LEU A 210 11.18 10.63 -13.36
C LEU A 210 11.75 11.71 -12.45
N TRP A 211 11.06 12.04 -11.36
CA TRP A 211 11.57 13.02 -10.39
C TRP A 211 12.85 12.52 -9.69
N ALA A 212 12.89 11.24 -9.33
CA ALA A 212 14.08 10.63 -8.73
C ALA A 212 15.28 10.62 -9.71
N LEU A 213 15.05 10.34 -10.99
CA LEU A 213 16.08 10.43 -12.04
C LEU A 213 16.60 11.87 -12.20
N TRP A 214 15.70 12.83 -12.20
CA TRP A 214 16.05 14.25 -12.28
C TRP A 214 16.91 14.69 -11.07
N GLY A 215 16.51 14.32 -9.86
CA GLY A 215 17.21 14.70 -8.62
C GLY A 215 18.62 14.12 -8.50
N VAL A 216 18.89 12.95 -9.12
CA VAL A 216 20.18 12.26 -9.03
C VAL A 216 21.13 12.62 -10.18
N HIS A 217 20.64 12.71 -11.41
CA HIS A 217 21.47 12.85 -12.61
C HIS A 217 21.25 14.15 -13.42
N GLY A 218 20.26 14.95 -13.04
CA GLY A 218 19.79 16.09 -13.84
C GLY A 218 18.92 15.65 -15.04
N PRO A 219 18.13 16.59 -15.63
CA PRO A 219 17.06 16.26 -16.58
C PRO A 219 17.55 15.59 -17.87
N LYS A 220 18.70 16.06 -18.41
CA LYS A 220 19.17 15.60 -19.74
C LYS A 220 19.89 14.25 -19.69
N ARG A 221 20.65 13.95 -18.62
CA ARG A 221 21.48 12.73 -18.55
C ARG A 221 20.72 11.47 -18.15
N GLY A 222 19.60 11.60 -17.44
CA GLY A 222 18.79 10.47 -16.97
C GLY A 222 18.06 9.74 -18.10
N LEU A 223 17.39 10.50 -18.98
CA LEU A 223 16.53 9.97 -20.05
C LEU A 223 17.29 9.62 -21.34
N LEU A 224 18.50 10.15 -21.54
CA LEU A 224 19.35 9.79 -22.69
C LEU A 224 20.00 8.41 -22.58
N ARG A 225 19.87 7.73 -21.41
CA ARG A 225 20.38 6.37 -21.21
C ARG A 225 19.37 5.35 -21.74
N LEU A 226 19.84 4.24 -22.28
CA LEU A 226 19.00 3.12 -22.72
C LEU A 226 18.19 2.48 -21.60
N GLY A 227 18.72 2.51 -20.37
CA GLY A 227 18.15 1.83 -19.21
C GLY A 227 16.68 2.16 -18.92
N PRO A 228 16.26 3.43 -18.79
CA PRO A 228 14.85 3.80 -18.57
C PRO A 228 13.91 3.24 -19.63
N TRP A 229 14.33 3.24 -20.89
CA TRP A 229 13.53 2.71 -22.00
C TRP A 229 13.39 1.20 -21.96
N VAL A 230 14.45 0.48 -21.55
CA VAL A 230 14.39 -0.98 -21.25
C VAL A 230 13.39 -1.25 -20.13
N ALA A 231 13.38 -0.43 -19.08
CA ALA A 231 12.42 -0.59 -17.98
C ALA A 231 10.98 -0.34 -18.44
N ILE A 232 10.74 0.70 -19.24
CA ILE A 232 9.40 0.98 -19.79
C ILE A 232 8.95 -0.17 -20.71
N ALA A 233 9.79 -0.63 -21.63
CA ALA A 233 9.46 -1.74 -22.51
C ALA A 233 9.13 -3.02 -21.74
N ALA A 234 9.91 -3.34 -20.71
CA ALA A 234 9.68 -4.50 -19.86
C ALA A 234 8.35 -4.38 -19.07
N ALA A 235 8.05 -3.19 -18.54
CA ALA A 235 6.79 -2.95 -17.83
C ALA A 235 5.58 -3.11 -18.75
N LEU A 236 5.66 -2.57 -19.96
CA LEU A 236 4.61 -2.70 -20.98
C LEU A 236 4.44 -4.15 -21.46
N ALA A 237 5.54 -4.88 -21.65
CA ALA A 237 5.50 -6.30 -22.03
C ALA A 237 4.79 -7.16 -20.96
N VAL A 238 5.07 -6.92 -19.67
CA VAL A 238 4.39 -7.62 -18.57
C VAL A 238 2.91 -7.23 -18.47
N LEU A 239 2.58 -5.97 -18.76
CA LEU A 239 1.20 -5.47 -18.72
C LEU A 239 0.37 -5.89 -19.95
N ALA A 240 1.01 -6.21 -21.07
CA ALA A 240 0.36 -6.44 -22.36
C ALA A 240 -0.80 -7.46 -22.31
N PRO A 241 -0.70 -8.63 -21.65
CA PRO A 241 -1.81 -9.57 -21.56
C PRO A 241 -3.06 -8.97 -20.90
N ASN A 242 -2.88 -8.11 -19.89
CA ASN A 242 -3.99 -7.43 -19.23
C ASN A 242 -4.62 -6.35 -20.12
N VAL A 243 -3.81 -5.64 -20.90
CA VAL A 243 -4.32 -4.66 -21.89
C VAL A 243 -5.11 -5.35 -22.98
N LEU A 244 -4.64 -6.51 -23.49
CA LEU A 244 -5.36 -7.30 -24.48
C LEU A 244 -6.69 -7.80 -23.92
N TRP A 245 -6.70 -8.37 -22.72
CA TRP A 245 -7.93 -8.76 -22.04
C TRP A 245 -8.91 -7.57 -21.91
N ASN A 246 -8.44 -6.39 -21.49
CA ASN A 246 -9.27 -5.21 -21.39
C ASN A 246 -9.85 -4.80 -22.77
N ALA A 247 -9.05 -4.91 -23.84
CA ALA A 247 -9.50 -4.57 -25.20
C ALA A 247 -10.61 -5.52 -25.68
N GLU A 248 -10.49 -6.82 -25.42
CA GLU A 248 -11.51 -7.82 -25.73
C GLU A 248 -12.84 -7.56 -25.03
N TRP A 249 -12.81 -7.06 -23.78
CA TRP A 249 -13.99 -6.81 -22.96
C TRP A 249 -14.45 -5.34 -22.98
N GLY A 250 -13.93 -4.48 -23.85
CA GLY A 250 -14.34 -3.07 -23.96
C GLY A 250 -13.78 -2.18 -22.86
N PHE A 251 -12.60 -2.50 -22.32
CA PHE A 251 -11.88 -1.73 -21.29
C PHE A 251 -12.62 -1.55 -19.95
N PRO A 252 -13.27 -2.56 -19.39
CA PRO A 252 -14.08 -2.42 -18.17
C PRO A 252 -13.27 -1.94 -16.99
N THR A 253 -12.04 -2.46 -16.78
CA THR A 253 -11.21 -2.07 -15.63
C THR A 253 -10.75 -0.61 -15.69
N LEU A 254 -10.46 -0.10 -16.89
CA LEU A 254 -10.08 1.29 -17.08
C LEU A 254 -11.27 2.23 -16.89
N GLN A 255 -12.45 1.87 -17.43
CA GLN A 255 -13.69 2.63 -17.25
C GLN A 255 -14.07 2.69 -15.76
N HIS A 256 -14.08 1.55 -15.05
CA HIS A 256 -14.34 1.51 -13.62
C HIS A 256 -13.35 2.35 -12.81
N THR A 257 -12.05 2.31 -13.17
CA THR A 257 -11.03 3.14 -12.52
C THR A 257 -11.25 4.64 -12.77
N ALA A 258 -11.63 5.00 -13.99
CA ALA A 258 -11.98 6.38 -14.34
C ALA A 258 -13.22 6.85 -13.59
N ASP A 259 -14.25 6.01 -13.49
CA ASP A 259 -15.50 6.33 -12.79
C ASP A 259 -15.28 6.57 -11.29
N ILE A 260 -14.53 5.71 -10.61
CA ILE A 260 -14.15 5.94 -9.20
C ILE A 260 -13.38 7.25 -9.00
N THR A 261 -12.56 7.64 -10.00
CA THR A 261 -11.73 8.84 -9.90
C THR A 261 -12.49 10.11 -10.25
N THR A 262 -13.49 10.03 -11.14
CA THR A 262 -14.20 11.20 -11.66
C THR A 262 -15.61 11.37 -11.13
N LYS A 263 -16.34 10.26 -10.92
CA LYS A 263 -17.75 10.22 -10.50
C LYS A 263 -17.91 9.80 -9.03
N SER A 264 -16.87 9.99 -8.20
CA SER A 264 -16.95 9.64 -6.78
C SER A 264 -18.16 10.35 -6.14
N SER A 265 -18.99 9.58 -5.43
CA SER A 265 -20.10 10.10 -4.62
C SER A 265 -19.63 10.96 -3.42
N ARG A 266 -18.31 11.03 -3.20
CA ARG A 266 -17.71 11.84 -2.15
C ARG A 266 -17.55 13.27 -2.63
N SER A 267 -18.08 14.21 -1.86
CA SER A 267 -17.83 15.63 -2.10
C SER A 267 -16.32 15.91 -1.96
N GLY A 268 -15.72 16.55 -2.97
CA GLY A 268 -14.37 17.09 -2.91
C GLY A 268 -14.33 18.36 -2.03
N GLY A 269 -13.24 19.12 -2.15
CA GLY A 269 -13.06 20.40 -1.49
C GLY A 269 -12.01 20.38 -0.38
N PRO A 270 -11.77 21.53 0.27
CA PRO A 270 -10.70 21.66 1.27
C PRO A 270 -10.89 20.74 2.48
N VAL A 271 -12.12 20.47 2.89
CA VAL A 271 -12.44 19.57 4.00
C VAL A 271 -12.05 18.13 3.64
N ALA A 272 -12.37 17.66 2.44
CA ALA A 272 -11.99 16.33 1.98
C ALA A 272 -10.47 16.16 1.90
N ALA A 273 -9.76 17.18 1.43
CA ALA A 273 -8.30 17.19 1.42
C ALA A 273 -7.71 17.16 2.83
N LEU A 274 -8.29 17.92 3.78
CA LEU A 274 -7.87 17.91 5.18
C LEU A 274 -8.12 16.55 5.83
N VAL A 275 -9.29 15.95 5.64
CA VAL A 275 -9.65 14.62 6.14
C VAL A 275 -8.68 13.56 5.57
N PHE A 276 -8.33 13.67 4.29
CA PHE A 276 -7.34 12.80 3.67
C PHE A 276 -5.96 12.94 4.34
N LEU A 277 -5.48 14.18 4.59
CA LEU A 277 -4.20 14.43 5.27
C LEU A 277 -4.19 13.92 6.71
N VAL A 278 -5.26 14.16 7.47
CA VAL A 278 -5.42 13.59 8.82
C VAL A 278 -5.41 12.06 8.77
N GLY A 279 -6.05 11.47 7.77
CA GLY A 279 -5.99 10.04 7.50
C GLY A 279 -4.57 9.52 7.25
N GLN A 280 -3.71 10.29 6.54
CA GLN A 280 -2.29 9.91 6.36
C GLN A 280 -1.54 9.91 7.71
N ILE A 281 -1.79 10.89 8.59
CA ILE A 281 -1.21 10.94 9.94
C ILE A 281 -1.67 9.73 10.76
N ALA A 282 -2.96 9.41 10.71
CA ALA A 282 -3.52 8.26 11.40
C ALA A 282 -2.90 6.94 10.91
N MET A 283 -2.70 6.79 9.59
CA MET A 283 -2.10 5.59 8.98
C MET A 283 -0.62 5.41 9.30
N LEU A 284 0.16 6.50 9.37
CA LEU A 284 1.56 6.45 9.81
C LEU A 284 1.70 6.15 11.31
N GLY A 285 0.69 6.53 12.08
CA GLY A 285 0.71 6.62 13.52
C GLY A 285 1.02 8.05 14.00
N PRO A 286 0.13 8.68 14.77
CA PRO A 286 0.29 10.07 15.21
C PRO A 286 1.61 10.31 15.94
N VAL A 287 2.03 9.39 16.81
CA VAL A 287 3.29 9.46 17.56
C VAL A 287 4.51 9.38 16.61
N ALA A 288 4.41 8.63 15.51
CA ALA A 288 5.47 8.56 14.49
C ALA A 288 5.68 9.91 13.81
N VAL A 289 4.60 10.63 13.50
CA VAL A 289 4.66 11.98 12.91
C VAL A 289 5.27 12.97 13.90
N ILE A 290 4.82 12.97 15.16
CA ILE A 290 5.36 13.83 16.22
C ILE A 290 6.85 13.56 16.41
N ALA A 291 7.28 12.30 16.50
CA ALA A 291 8.67 11.92 16.62
C ALA A 291 9.51 12.42 15.42
N GLY A 292 8.98 12.27 14.21
CA GLY A 292 9.64 12.75 12.99
C GLY A 292 9.87 14.25 12.98
N LEU A 293 8.85 15.04 13.30
CA LEU A 293 8.91 16.50 13.36
C LEU A 293 9.84 16.98 14.47
N TRP A 294 9.74 16.38 15.66
CA TRP A 294 10.59 16.75 16.80
C TRP A 294 12.07 16.45 16.54
N LEU A 295 12.39 15.24 16.03
CA LEU A 295 13.75 14.86 15.69
C LEU A 295 14.32 15.70 14.53
N HIS A 296 13.49 16.09 13.57
CA HIS A 296 13.90 16.97 12.47
C HIS A 296 14.34 18.35 12.98
N ARG A 297 13.55 19.00 13.84
CA ARG A 297 13.87 20.31 14.42
C ARG A 297 15.18 20.28 15.21
N ARG A 298 15.41 19.25 16.03
CA ARG A 298 16.62 19.14 16.85
C ARG A 298 17.91 19.00 16.05
N VAL A 299 17.87 18.33 14.89
CA VAL A 299 19.06 18.23 14.02
C VAL A 299 19.42 19.58 13.44
N HIS A 300 18.45 20.42 13.06
CA HIS A 300 18.72 21.74 12.50
C HIS A 300 19.22 22.75 13.55
N THR A 301 18.71 22.71 14.77
CA THR A 301 19.21 23.59 15.85
C THR A 301 20.63 23.22 16.27
N GLY A 302 20.94 21.92 16.39
CA GLY A 302 22.30 21.47 16.75
C GLY A 302 23.37 21.77 15.69
N THR A 303 23.01 21.74 14.39
CA THR A 303 23.94 22.12 13.31
C THR A 303 24.23 23.63 13.31
N ASN A 304 23.29 24.47 13.67
CA ASN A 304 23.49 25.91 13.77
C ASN A 304 24.34 26.28 14.97
N GLU A 305 24.21 25.60 16.13
CA GLU A 305 25.08 25.81 17.29
C GLU A 305 26.53 25.37 17.01
N VAL A 306 26.76 24.25 16.36
CA VAL A 306 28.10 23.77 15.97
C VAL A 306 28.73 24.68 14.91
N ALA A 307 27.95 25.19 13.95
CA ALA A 307 28.42 26.16 12.96
C ALA A 307 28.76 27.52 13.61
N GLY A 308 27.96 27.97 14.57
CA GLY A 308 28.22 29.16 15.36
C GLY A 308 29.50 29.03 16.21
N GLN A 309 29.70 27.91 16.90
CA GLN A 309 30.89 27.63 17.69
C GLN A 309 32.15 27.50 16.83
N SER A 310 32.07 26.93 15.63
CA SER A 310 33.21 26.85 14.70
C SER A 310 33.58 28.22 14.12
N GLN A 311 32.62 29.10 13.86
CA GLN A 311 32.88 30.48 13.48
C GLN A 311 33.50 31.32 14.64
N TRP A 312 33.03 31.09 15.86
CA TRP A 312 33.60 31.73 17.06
C TRP A 312 35.04 31.27 17.33
N ALA A 313 35.31 29.96 17.20
CA ALA A 313 36.65 29.40 17.35
C ALA A 313 37.62 29.89 16.25
N ALA A 314 37.14 30.07 15.03
CA ALA A 314 37.93 30.62 13.93
C ALA A 314 38.20 32.13 14.10
N SER A 315 37.27 32.90 14.65
CA SER A 315 37.44 34.32 14.93
C SER A 315 38.29 34.59 16.17
N SER A 316 38.33 33.67 17.14
CA SER A 316 39.18 33.83 18.36
C SER A 316 40.64 33.37 18.15
N GLN A 317 40.99 32.75 17.02
CA GLN A 317 42.38 32.39 16.68
C GLN A 317 43.10 33.42 15.80
N MET A 318 42.52 34.56 15.48
CA MET A 318 43.27 35.69 14.91
C MET A 318 44.06 36.38 16.01
N LEU A 319 45.25 35.88 16.29
CA LEU A 319 46.24 36.57 17.08
C LEU A 319 46.70 37.84 16.34
N PRO A 320 46.93 38.97 17.05
CA PRO A 320 47.36 40.21 16.42
C PRO A 320 48.78 40.06 15.80
N PRO A 321 49.11 40.81 14.73
CA PRO A 321 50.35 40.68 13.96
C PRO A 321 51.67 40.90 14.71
N SER A 322 51.63 41.33 15.98
CA SER A 322 52.81 41.70 16.78
C SER A 322 53.58 40.51 17.37
N GLN A 323 53.16 39.27 17.22
CA GLN A 323 53.87 38.12 17.80
C GLN A 323 54.64 37.25 16.77
N TRP A 324 54.78 37.68 15.54
CA TRP A 324 55.50 36.93 14.48
C TRP A 324 57.03 37.13 14.48
N ALA A 325 57.59 38.01 15.36
CA ALA A 325 58.99 38.38 15.30
C ALA A 325 59.90 37.68 16.32
N ALA A 326 59.43 36.71 17.11
CA ALA A 326 60.22 36.21 18.24
C ALA A 326 60.60 34.72 18.22
N SER A 327 60.57 34.04 17.09
CA SER A 327 60.94 32.58 17.02
C SER A 327 61.87 32.23 15.87
N THR A 328 62.92 33.05 15.64
CA THR A 328 64.06 32.63 14.78
C THR A 328 65.30 32.64 15.64
N GLN A 329 65.51 31.63 16.49
CA GLN A 329 66.83 31.28 17.01
C GLN A 329 66.91 29.75 17.28
N VAL A 330 67.71 29.14 16.45
CA VAL A 330 68.65 28.04 16.68
C VAL A 330 68.27 26.89 17.61
N ALA A 331 68.11 25.71 17.04
CA ALA A 331 68.69 24.49 17.60
C ALA A 331 69.02 23.50 16.47
N SER A 332 70.30 23.41 16.16
CA SER A 332 70.93 22.30 15.49
C SER A 332 70.96 21.09 16.41
N SER A 333 70.22 20.01 16.10
CA SER A 333 70.54 18.67 16.56
C SER A 333 69.86 17.65 15.63
N SER A 334 70.71 16.84 15.05
CA SER A 334 70.48 15.71 14.18
C SER A 334 69.58 14.63 14.80
N GLN A 335 68.45 14.37 14.20
CA GLN A 335 67.77 13.06 14.27
C GLN A 335 67.04 12.75 12.95
N PRO A 336 66.94 11.48 12.52
CA PRO A 336 66.54 11.12 11.16
C PRO A 336 65.06 11.30 10.91
N ALA A 337 64.73 11.92 9.78
CA ALA A 337 63.39 12.15 9.27
C ALA A 337 62.73 10.86 8.79
N SER A 338 61.98 10.17 9.64
CA SER A 338 61.15 9.03 9.19
C SER A 338 59.79 8.86 9.87
N SER A 339 59.17 9.88 10.46
CA SER A 339 57.86 9.70 11.11
C SER A 339 56.87 10.87 11.11
N GLN A 340 57.08 11.93 10.31
CA GLN A 340 56.20 13.12 10.38
C GLN A 340 55.38 13.42 9.10
N LEU A 341 55.27 12.51 8.14
CA LEU A 341 54.46 12.72 6.92
C LEU A 341 53.01 12.24 7.03
N SER A 342 52.52 11.83 8.19
CA SER A 342 51.19 11.16 8.28
C SER A 342 50.02 12.03 8.74
N GLN A 343 50.23 13.21 9.34
CA GLN A 343 49.09 13.99 9.88
C GLN A 343 48.27 14.82 8.88
N PRO A 344 48.84 15.55 7.90
CA PRO A 344 48.02 16.30 6.94
C PRO A 344 47.28 15.43 5.94
N GLU A 345 47.83 14.26 5.59
CA GLU A 345 47.19 13.32 4.63
C GLU A 345 46.02 12.57 5.26
N GLN A 346 46.09 12.18 6.54
CA GLN A 346 45.00 11.60 7.29
C GLN A 346 43.86 12.60 7.55
N ALA A 347 44.15 13.89 7.80
CA ALA A 347 43.16 14.94 7.93
C ALA A 347 42.46 15.23 6.59
N ARG A 348 43.18 15.23 5.48
CA ARG A 348 42.66 15.44 4.13
C ARG A 348 41.81 14.26 3.68
N THR A 349 42.20 13.02 3.94
CA THR A 349 41.43 11.83 3.65
C THR A 349 40.17 11.68 4.53
N LYS A 350 40.22 12.09 5.81
CA LYS A 350 39.03 12.17 6.67
C LYS A 350 38.02 13.22 6.17
N SER A 351 38.50 14.41 5.76
CA SER A 351 37.65 15.49 5.25
C SER A 351 36.97 15.13 3.94
N THR A 352 37.70 14.55 2.98
CA THR A 352 37.11 14.07 1.70
C THR A 352 36.15 12.90 1.89
N ARG A 353 36.44 11.99 2.82
CA ARG A 353 35.57 10.88 3.17
C ARG A 353 34.28 11.36 3.84
N ASN A 354 34.35 12.34 4.74
CA ASN A 354 33.18 12.94 5.38
C ASN A 354 32.30 13.69 4.36
N SER A 355 32.89 14.43 3.42
CA SER A 355 32.16 15.12 2.35
C SER A 355 31.48 14.13 1.39
N ALA A 356 32.12 13.04 1.02
CA ALA A 356 31.51 11.99 0.20
C ALA A 356 30.33 11.28 0.89
N TYR A 357 30.45 11.02 2.20
CA TYR A 357 29.34 10.49 3.00
C TYR A 357 28.16 11.46 3.10
N TYR A 358 28.44 12.75 3.29
CA TYR A 358 27.41 13.79 3.35
C TYR A 358 26.63 13.88 2.03
N LEU A 359 27.33 13.95 0.90
CA LEU A 359 26.73 14.00 -0.43
C LEU A 359 25.89 12.75 -0.76
N ALA A 360 26.41 11.57 -0.45
CA ALA A 360 25.66 10.33 -0.62
C ALA A 360 24.39 10.29 0.24
N SER A 361 24.46 10.81 1.45
CA SER A 361 23.32 10.93 2.35
C SER A 361 22.25 11.86 1.79
N VAL A 362 22.62 13.07 1.33
CA VAL A 362 21.70 14.05 0.74
C VAL A 362 20.99 13.48 -0.49
N THR A 363 21.71 12.76 -1.34
CA THR A 363 21.13 12.12 -2.54
C THR A 363 20.09 11.06 -2.17
N SER A 364 20.37 10.23 -1.15
CA SER A 364 19.43 9.22 -0.66
C SER A 364 18.16 9.85 -0.08
N TYR A 365 18.27 10.96 0.65
CA TYR A 365 17.11 11.70 1.14
C TYR A 365 16.26 12.28 0.00
N ARG A 366 16.90 12.94 -0.97
CA ARG A 366 16.21 13.46 -2.17
C ARG A 366 15.49 12.36 -2.94
N TYR A 367 16.10 11.20 -3.04
CA TYR A 367 15.50 10.04 -3.68
C TYR A 367 14.21 9.59 -2.97
N LEU A 368 14.22 9.46 -1.65
CA LEU A 368 13.04 9.07 -0.88
C LEU A 368 11.93 10.14 -0.93
N VAL A 369 12.30 11.41 -0.90
CA VAL A 369 11.34 12.53 -1.09
C VAL A 369 10.71 12.46 -2.49
N ALA A 370 11.52 12.22 -3.53
CA ALA A 370 11.03 12.07 -4.89
C ALA A 370 10.06 10.88 -5.06
N LEU A 371 10.23 9.80 -4.29
CA LEU A 371 9.31 8.65 -4.30
C LEU A 371 8.02 8.86 -3.50
N SER A 372 7.94 9.86 -2.62
CA SER A 372 6.76 10.09 -1.77
C SER A 372 5.99 11.35 -2.13
N ALA A 373 6.67 12.48 -2.33
CA ALA A 373 6.01 13.79 -2.47
C ALA A 373 5.08 13.88 -3.69
N PRO A 374 5.44 13.42 -4.91
CA PRO A 374 4.54 13.51 -6.06
C PRO A 374 3.25 12.71 -5.85
N LEU A 375 3.36 11.50 -5.30
CA LEU A 375 2.21 10.65 -5.04
C LEU A 375 1.27 11.27 -3.99
N LEU A 376 1.83 11.84 -2.91
CA LEU A 376 1.03 12.54 -1.91
C LEU A 376 0.33 13.77 -2.51
N LEU A 377 1.04 14.56 -3.31
CA LEU A 377 0.46 15.73 -3.98
C LEU A 377 -0.68 15.34 -4.93
N ILE A 378 -0.49 14.28 -5.73
CA ILE A 378 -1.53 13.75 -6.62
C ILE A 378 -2.75 13.30 -5.80
N ALA A 379 -2.54 12.57 -4.71
CA ALA A 379 -3.62 12.06 -3.87
C ALA A 379 -4.37 13.19 -3.12
N VAL A 380 -3.66 14.23 -2.65
CA VAL A 380 -4.28 15.41 -2.04
C VAL A 380 -5.07 16.21 -3.06
N ALA A 381 -4.51 16.42 -4.27
CA ALA A 381 -5.22 17.09 -5.36
C ALA A 381 -6.49 16.32 -5.75
N GLN A 382 -6.42 14.99 -5.80
CA GLN A 382 -7.58 14.15 -6.04
C GLN A 382 -8.61 14.25 -4.90
N ALA A 383 -8.16 14.24 -3.65
CA ALA A 383 -9.05 14.41 -2.49
C ALA A 383 -9.77 15.77 -2.53
N PHE A 384 -9.06 16.82 -2.94
CA PHE A 384 -9.64 18.15 -3.15
C PHE A 384 -10.67 18.17 -4.27
N ARG A 385 -10.41 17.46 -5.39
CA ARG A 385 -11.27 17.48 -6.59
C ARG A 385 -12.54 16.65 -6.41
N ALA A 386 -12.42 15.40 -5.94
CA ALA A 386 -13.52 14.43 -5.96
C ALA A 386 -13.47 13.42 -4.78
N GLY A 387 -12.75 13.75 -3.71
CA GLY A 387 -12.47 12.79 -2.64
C GLY A 387 -11.42 11.74 -3.03
N ALA A 388 -10.76 11.17 -2.02
CA ALA A 388 -9.80 10.08 -2.19
C ALA A 388 -9.86 9.11 -1.01
N HIS A 389 -9.63 7.83 -1.29
CA HIS A 389 -9.44 6.86 -0.22
C HIS A 389 -8.05 7.05 0.41
N VAL A 390 -7.99 6.90 1.73
CA VAL A 390 -6.75 7.15 2.50
C VAL A 390 -5.59 6.25 2.04
N ASN A 391 -5.88 5.02 1.61
CA ASN A 391 -4.88 4.06 1.11
C ASN A 391 -4.32 4.37 -0.30
N TRP A 392 -4.84 5.38 -1.01
CA TRP A 392 -4.31 5.72 -2.35
C TRP A 392 -2.87 6.22 -2.32
N ALA A 393 -2.46 6.85 -1.20
CA ALA A 393 -1.07 7.28 -0.99
C ALA A 393 -0.23 6.26 -0.19
N ALA A 394 -0.72 5.04 0.05
CA ALA A 394 0.00 4.04 0.85
C ALA A 394 1.46 3.79 0.40
N PRO A 395 1.81 3.76 -0.91
CA PRO A 395 3.20 3.59 -1.31
C PRO A 395 4.15 4.72 -0.84
N ALA A 396 3.65 5.94 -0.64
CA ALA A 396 4.47 7.04 -0.12
C ALA A 396 4.94 6.79 1.33
N MET A 397 4.15 6.03 2.11
CA MET A 397 4.47 5.68 3.50
C MET A 397 5.78 4.92 3.63
N ILE A 398 6.16 4.09 2.64
CA ILE A 398 7.42 3.35 2.59
C ILE A 398 8.61 4.31 2.72
N SER A 399 8.61 5.35 1.88
CA SER A 399 9.67 6.37 1.89
C SER A 399 9.64 7.22 3.16
N LEU A 400 8.46 7.60 3.65
CA LEU A 400 8.32 8.38 4.88
C LEU A 400 8.80 7.60 6.11
N LEU A 401 8.48 6.31 6.21
CA LEU A 401 8.96 5.45 7.30
C LEU A 401 10.47 5.22 7.22
N LEU A 402 11.06 5.10 6.03
CA LEU A 402 12.51 5.05 5.85
C LEU A 402 13.17 6.37 6.29
N LEU A 403 12.59 7.53 5.94
CA LEU A 403 13.06 8.84 6.40
C LEU A 403 12.99 8.97 7.93
N LEU A 404 11.88 8.57 8.55
CA LEU A 404 11.74 8.54 9.99
C LEU A 404 12.77 7.60 10.64
N ALA A 405 12.93 6.39 10.09
CA ALA A 405 13.87 5.40 10.61
C ALA A 405 15.32 5.89 10.60
N THR A 406 15.73 6.74 9.64
CA THR A 406 17.05 7.35 9.66
C THR A 406 17.26 8.19 10.92
N ARG A 407 16.25 8.95 11.35
CA ARG A 407 16.29 9.79 12.54
C ARG A 407 16.33 8.98 13.83
N LEU A 408 15.62 7.86 13.86
CA LEU A 408 15.56 6.94 15.00
C LEU A 408 16.80 6.04 15.13
N SER A 409 17.55 5.83 14.04
CA SER A 409 18.66 4.88 13.97
C SER A 409 20.03 5.51 14.14
N LEU A 410 20.17 6.83 13.89
CA LEU A 410 21.47 7.50 13.90
C LEU A 410 21.82 8.04 15.31
N PRO A 411 23.09 7.90 15.75
CA PRO A 411 23.55 8.43 17.04
C PRO A 411 23.83 9.96 17.02
N LEU A 412 23.12 10.72 16.16
CA LEU A 412 23.39 12.15 15.89
C LEU A 412 22.77 13.13 16.90
N VAL A 413 22.24 12.62 18.02
CA VAL A 413 21.62 13.48 19.04
C VAL A 413 22.59 13.64 20.20
N PRO A 414 22.85 14.87 20.70
CA PRO A 414 23.63 15.11 21.90
C PRO A 414 23.12 14.30 23.10
N LEU A 415 24.01 13.91 24.00
CA LEU A 415 23.72 13.07 25.18
C LEU A 415 22.62 13.61 26.11
N SER A 416 22.24 14.89 25.97
CA SER A 416 21.21 15.59 26.76
C SER A 416 19.78 15.38 26.21
N ALA A 417 19.59 14.78 25.00
CA ALA A 417 18.26 14.53 24.45
C ALA A 417 17.75 13.13 24.80
N PRO A 418 16.41 12.91 24.93
CA PRO A 418 15.86 11.58 25.10
C PRO A 418 16.34 10.68 23.97
N ARG A 419 16.87 9.53 24.36
CA ARG A 419 17.54 8.59 23.45
C ARG A 419 16.62 8.27 22.24
N PRO A 420 17.09 8.32 20.98
CA PRO A 420 16.29 7.97 19.80
C PRO A 420 15.61 6.60 19.91
N GLN A 421 16.20 5.70 20.70
CA GLN A 421 15.64 4.39 21.05
C GLN A 421 14.32 4.50 21.84
N ALA A 422 14.18 5.48 22.74
CA ALA A 422 12.92 5.68 23.47
C ALA A 422 11.79 6.09 22.52
N TRP A 423 12.07 6.97 21.56
CA TRP A 423 11.10 7.32 20.52
C TRP A 423 10.72 6.12 19.65
N PHE A 424 11.68 5.27 19.28
CA PHE A 424 11.38 4.04 18.52
C PHE A 424 10.38 3.15 19.28
N TRP A 425 10.66 2.87 20.56
CA TRP A 425 9.77 2.03 21.36
C TRP A 425 8.41 2.69 21.61
N LEU A 426 8.37 4.00 21.81
CA LEU A 426 7.13 4.76 21.98
C LEU A 426 6.26 4.70 20.71
N VAL A 427 6.85 4.90 19.52
CA VAL A 427 6.14 4.78 18.23
C VAL A 427 5.63 3.36 18.04
N LEU A 428 6.46 2.36 18.28
CA LEU A 428 6.09 0.97 18.10
C LEU A 428 4.94 0.58 19.05
N ALA A 429 5.05 0.91 20.33
CA ALA A 429 4.03 0.63 21.32
C ALA A 429 2.71 1.36 21.00
N SER A 430 2.77 2.65 20.67
CA SER A 430 1.57 3.43 20.32
C SER A 430 0.86 2.90 19.08
N ASN A 431 1.60 2.45 18.06
CA ASN A 431 1.03 1.86 16.86
C ASN A 431 0.33 0.52 17.16
N LEU A 432 0.97 -0.34 17.97
CA LEU A 432 0.37 -1.61 18.39
C LEU A 432 -0.88 -1.40 19.25
N ILE A 433 -0.82 -0.46 20.22
CA ILE A 433 -1.97 -0.11 21.06
C ILE A 433 -3.12 0.42 20.20
N LEU A 434 -2.85 1.38 19.31
CA LEU A 434 -3.87 1.96 18.45
C LEU A 434 -4.51 0.90 17.55
N THR A 435 -3.70 0.05 16.93
CA THR A 435 -4.19 -1.06 16.09
C THR A 435 -5.00 -2.05 16.94
N GLY A 436 -4.53 -2.40 18.13
CA GLY A 436 -5.24 -3.28 19.06
C GLY A 436 -6.59 -2.71 19.49
N ILE A 437 -6.64 -1.43 19.87
CA ILE A 437 -7.89 -0.74 20.21
C ILE A 437 -8.89 -0.84 19.06
N VAL A 438 -8.45 -0.56 17.83
CA VAL A 438 -9.32 -0.57 16.65
C VAL A 438 -9.82 -1.97 16.32
N LEU A 439 -8.96 -3.00 16.39
CA LEU A 439 -9.33 -4.38 16.06
C LEU A 439 -10.21 -5.03 17.13
N HIS A 440 -10.00 -4.69 18.40
CA HIS A 440 -10.72 -5.27 19.55
C HIS A 440 -11.81 -4.35 20.13
N ALA A 441 -12.08 -3.21 19.48
CA ALA A 441 -13.12 -2.27 19.96
C ALA A 441 -14.46 -2.97 20.23
N ARG A 442 -14.87 -3.87 19.32
CA ARG A 442 -16.12 -4.63 19.48
C ARG A 442 -16.07 -5.63 20.63
N ASP A 443 -14.92 -6.28 20.82
CA ASP A 443 -14.75 -7.29 21.88
C ASP A 443 -14.82 -6.65 23.28
N VAL A 444 -14.32 -5.40 23.41
CA VAL A 444 -14.29 -4.63 24.66
C VAL A 444 -15.61 -3.90 24.92
N MET A 445 -16.15 -3.24 23.90
CA MET A 445 -17.34 -2.37 24.06
C MET A 445 -18.67 -3.11 23.83
N GLY A 446 -18.62 -4.29 23.22
CA GLY A 446 -19.81 -5.07 22.88
C GLY A 446 -20.83 -4.23 22.10
N ASP A 447 -22.09 -4.26 22.55
CA ASP A 447 -23.17 -3.54 21.90
C ASP A 447 -23.15 -2.01 22.12
N LYS A 448 -22.25 -1.51 22.97
CA LYS A 448 -22.05 -0.07 23.14
C LYS A 448 -21.25 0.57 22.00
N LEU A 449 -20.51 -0.24 21.22
CA LEU A 449 -19.74 0.27 20.08
C LEU A 449 -20.69 0.63 18.94
N PRO A 450 -20.76 1.91 18.51
CA PRO A 450 -21.56 2.28 17.34
C PRO A 450 -21.08 1.47 16.11
N ALA A 451 -22.01 0.95 15.33
CA ALA A 451 -21.67 0.12 14.18
C ALA A 451 -20.80 0.86 13.13
N LYS A 452 -20.86 2.19 13.06
CA LYS A 452 -19.98 3.02 12.21
C LYS A 452 -18.52 3.06 12.70
N ALA A 453 -18.28 2.73 13.99
CA ALA A 453 -16.94 2.71 14.60
C ALA A 453 -16.28 1.32 14.53
N ASP A 454 -17.04 0.24 14.29
CA ASP A 454 -16.47 -1.10 14.06
C ASP A 454 -15.96 -1.21 12.63
N VAL A 455 -14.62 -1.16 12.46
CA VAL A 455 -13.97 -1.26 11.14
C VAL A 455 -14.13 -2.64 10.49
N LEU A 456 -14.45 -3.67 11.28
CA LEU A 456 -14.62 -5.05 10.83
C LEU A 456 -16.09 -5.45 10.65
N VAL A 457 -17.03 -4.56 10.92
CA VAL A 457 -18.48 -4.86 10.86
C VAL A 457 -18.92 -5.44 9.51
N ARG A 458 -18.30 -4.96 8.42
CA ARG A 458 -18.59 -5.42 7.06
C ARG A 458 -18.18 -6.87 6.77
N MET A 459 -17.41 -7.48 7.65
CA MET A 459 -16.92 -8.87 7.54
C MET A 459 -17.68 -9.79 8.50
N ARG A 460 -18.58 -9.27 9.33
CA ARG A 460 -19.29 -10.05 10.36
C ARG A 460 -20.66 -10.52 9.86
N GLY A 461 -21.09 -11.66 10.38
CA GLY A 461 -22.46 -12.17 10.25
C GLY A 461 -22.79 -12.87 8.94
N TRP A 462 -21.92 -12.83 7.93
CA TRP A 462 -22.19 -13.48 6.63
C TRP A 462 -22.32 -14.99 6.75
N ASP A 463 -21.40 -15.64 7.50
CA ASP A 463 -21.46 -17.11 7.71
C ASP A 463 -22.78 -17.52 8.38
N ALA A 464 -23.21 -16.76 9.39
CA ALA A 464 -24.49 -17.02 10.07
C ALA A 464 -25.70 -16.74 9.16
N ALA A 465 -25.66 -15.65 8.38
CA ALA A 465 -26.76 -15.27 7.51
C ALA A 465 -26.98 -16.30 6.39
N PHE A 466 -25.91 -16.75 5.76
CA PHE A 466 -25.99 -17.77 4.72
C PHE A 466 -26.23 -19.17 5.31
N GLY A 467 -25.66 -19.46 6.50
CA GLY A 467 -25.86 -20.73 7.20
C GLY A 467 -27.33 -21.00 7.58
N GLN A 468 -28.12 -19.95 7.89
CA GLN A 468 -29.57 -20.10 8.14
C GLN A 468 -30.34 -20.53 6.88
N LEU A 469 -29.86 -20.14 5.68
CA LEU A 469 -30.49 -20.48 4.40
C LEU A 469 -29.92 -21.75 3.77
N ASP A 470 -28.76 -22.22 4.23
CA ASP A 470 -28.06 -23.40 3.67
C ASP A 470 -28.91 -24.66 3.60
N PRO A 471 -29.71 -25.03 4.65
CA PRO A 471 -30.56 -26.20 4.59
C PRO A 471 -31.59 -26.17 3.45
N LEU A 472 -32.00 -24.99 2.98
CA LEU A 472 -32.98 -24.85 1.90
C LEU A 472 -32.43 -25.28 0.54
N LEU A 473 -31.09 -25.19 0.37
CA LEU A 473 -30.43 -25.63 -0.88
C LEU A 473 -30.36 -27.14 -1.03
N ASN A 474 -30.58 -27.89 0.05
CA ASN A 474 -30.63 -29.36 0.04
C ASN A 474 -32.01 -29.92 -0.42
N ASP A 475 -33.02 -29.06 -0.59
CA ASP A 475 -34.34 -29.50 -1.09
C ASP A 475 -34.21 -29.96 -2.56
N PRO A 476 -34.60 -31.21 -2.89
CA PRO A 476 -34.50 -31.71 -4.27
C PRO A 476 -35.19 -30.83 -5.32
N ARG A 477 -36.21 -30.05 -4.91
CA ARG A 477 -36.97 -29.16 -5.81
C ARG A 477 -36.19 -27.94 -6.27
N VAL A 478 -35.11 -27.58 -5.57
CA VAL A 478 -34.30 -26.40 -5.87
C VAL A 478 -32.84 -26.74 -6.18
N GLN A 479 -32.45 -27.99 -5.96
CA GLN A 479 -31.09 -28.44 -6.20
C GLN A 479 -30.70 -28.24 -7.67
N GLY A 480 -29.51 -27.62 -7.89
CA GLY A 480 -28.98 -27.34 -9.23
C GLY A 480 -29.58 -26.12 -9.93
N LEU A 481 -30.58 -25.46 -9.35
CA LEU A 481 -31.07 -24.17 -9.87
C LEU A 481 -29.99 -23.08 -9.71
N PRO A 482 -29.85 -22.20 -10.72
CA PRO A 482 -28.91 -21.06 -10.59
C PRO A 482 -29.40 -20.08 -9.54
N ILE A 483 -28.44 -19.49 -8.81
CA ILE A 483 -28.68 -18.41 -7.85
C ILE A 483 -28.53 -17.09 -8.58
N VAL A 484 -29.60 -16.29 -8.57
CA VAL A 484 -29.66 -14.97 -9.19
C VAL A 484 -29.74 -13.91 -8.10
N ALA A 485 -29.01 -12.83 -8.24
CA ALA A 485 -29.15 -11.61 -7.44
C ALA A 485 -28.88 -10.37 -8.28
N ASP A 486 -29.40 -9.24 -7.86
CA ASP A 486 -29.21 -7.93 -8.48
C ASP A 486 -27.98 -7.19 -7.97
N LYS A 487 -27.45 -7.59 -6.80
CA LYS A 487 -26.33 -6.93 -6.15
C LYS A 487 -25.07 -7.78 -6.19
N ARG A 488 -23.97 -7.20 -6.69
CA ARG A 488 -22.62 -7.78 -6.71
C ARG A 488 -22.21 -8.38 -5.37
N LEU A 489 -22.53 -7.67 -4.27
CA LEU A 489 -22.22 -8.11 -2.92
C LEU A 489 -22.85 -9.48 -2.60
N LEU A 490 -24.14 -9.66 -2.92
CA LEU A 490 -24.86 -10.89 -2.63
C LEU A 490 -24.33 -12.04 -3.50
N LEU A 491 -24.04 -11.79 -4.78
CA LEU A 491 -23.44 -12.77 -5.68
C LEU A 491 -22.07 -13.24 -5.18
N ALA A 492 -21.21 -12.31 -4.77
CA ALA A 492 -19.88 -12.63 -4.24
C ALA A 492 -19.96 -13.43 -2.93
N GLN A 493 -20.84 -13.03 -2.02
CA GLN A 493 -21.05 -13.77 -0.78
C GLN A 493 -21.67 -15.14 -1.03
N ALA A 494 -22.67 -15.26 -1.92
CA ALA A 494 -23.27 -16.55 -2.28
C ALA A 494 -22.24 -17.51 -2.88
N ALA A 495 -21.40 -17.03 -3.79
CA ALA A 495 -20.32 -17.83 -4.37
C ALA A 495 -19.38 -18.40 -3.31
N TYR A 496 -19.02 -17.59 -2.30
CA TYR A 496 -18.10 -18.02 -1.26
C TYR A 496 -18.77 -18.83 -0.15
N GLN A 497 -19.88 -18.36 0.40
CA GLN A 497 -20.53 -18.98 1.56
C GLN A 497 -21.12 -20.36 1.21
N TRP A 498 -21.72 -20.49 0.03
CA TRP A 498 -22.29 -21.75 -0.46
C TRP A 498 -21.34 -22.56 -1.38
N ARG A 499 -20.02 -22.32 -1.26
CA ARG A 499 -19.00 -22.98 -2.09
C ARG A 499 -19.02 -24.51 -2.03
N SER A 500 -19.52 -25.09 -0.94
CA SER A 500 -19.74 -26.55 -0.81
C SER A 500 -20.78 -27.09 -1.78
N HIS A 501 -21.79 -26.29 -2.11
CA HIS A 501 -22.84 -26.63 -3.08
C HIS A 501 -22.44 -26.32 -4.53
N GLN A 502 -21.30 -25.69 -4.76
CA GLN A 502 -20.83 -25.25 -6.08
C GLN A 502 -21.90 -24.48 -6.88
N PRO A 503 -22.53 -23.44 -6.32
CA PRO A 503 -23.70 -22.81 -6.91
C PRO A 503 -23.35 -22.14 -8.24
N ARG A 504 -24.26 -22.27 -9.22
CA ARG A 504 -24.20 -21.49 -10.45
C ARG A 504 -24.70 -20.07 -10.15
N ILE A 505 -23.80 -19.11 -10.07
CA ILE A 505 -24.10 -17.71 -9.76
C ILE A 505 -24.37 -16.93 -11.03
N MET A 506 -25.46 -16.18 -11.10
CA MET A 506 -25.81 -15.32 -12.23
C MET A 506 -26.31 -13.95 -11.76
N ALA A 507 -25.94 -12.89 -12.47
CA ALA A 507 -26.40 -11.54 -12.20
C ALA A 507 -27.75 -11.25 -12.87
N TRP A 508 -28.68 -10.68 -12.14
CA TRP A 508 -29.84 -10.06 -12.73
C TRP A 508 -29.39 -8.81 -13.53
N ASN A 509 -29.59 -8.83 -14.84
CA ASN A 509 -29.09 -7.77 -15.73
C ASN A 509 -30.06 -7.45 -16.87
N PRO A 510 -31.20 -6.80 -16.59
CA PRO A 510 -32.22 -6.49 -17.57
C PRO A 510 -31.78 -5.49 -18.64
N THR A 511 -30.82 -4.64 -18.35
CA THR A 511 -30.36 -3.59 -19.25
C THR A 511 -29.25 -4.06 -20.20
N GLY A 512 -28.64 -5.22 -19.92
CA GLY A 512 -27.44 -5.67 -20.62
C GLY A 512 -26.19 -4.81 -20.34
N ALA A 513 -26.28 -3.86 -19.40
CA ALA A 513 -25.14 -3.03 -19.02
C ALA A 513 -24.11 -3.84 -18.21
N HIS A 514 -22.86 -3.46 -18.28
CA HIS A 514 -21.77 -4.10 -17.57
C HIS A 514 -21.33 -3.20 -16.41
N GLY A 515 -22.09 -3.18 -15.29
CA GLY A 515 -21.79 -2.39 -14.09
C GLY A 515 -20.84 -3.10 -13.12
N ASP A 516 -20.73 -4.43 -13.22
CA ASP A 516 -19.84 -5.23 -12.39
C ASP A 516 -19.35 -6.51 -13.12
N HIS A 517 -18.50 -7.30 -12.46
CA HIS A 517 -17.92 -8.51 -13.03
C HIS A 517 -18.94 -9.60 -13.35
N TYR A 518 -19.96 -9.77 -12.49
CA TYR A 518 -21.00 -10.78 -12.71
C TYR A 518 -21.90 -10.38 -13.86
N GLN A 519 -22.25 -9.11 -13.98
CA GLN A 519 -22.97 -8.58 -15.13
C GLN A 519 -22.16 -8.72 -16.44
N LEU A 520 -20.82 -8.56 -16.37
CA LEU A 520 -19.96 -8.71 -17.54
C LEU A 520 -19.89 -10.16 -18.03
N GLN A 521 -19.73 -11.13 -17.14
CA GLN A 521 -19.38 -12.51 -17.51
C GLN A 521 -20.48 -13.53 -17.19
N ARG A 522 -21.38 -13.26 -16.25
CA ARG A 522 -22.36 -14.20 -15.72
C ARG A 522 -23.76 -13.59 -15.63
N SER A 523 -24.12 -12.74 -16.60
CA SER A 523 -25.48 -12.23 -16.68
C SER A 523 -26.49 -13.37 -16.88
N MET A 524 -27.63 -13.29 -16.20
CA MET A 524 -28.75 -14.18 -16.47
C MET A 524 -29.26 -13.94 -17.90
N PRO A 525 -29.28 -14.97 -18.77
CA PRO A 525 -29.72 -14.80 -20.15
C PRO A 525 -31.22 -14.51 -20.21
N ASN A 526 -31.65 -13.78 -21.24
CA ASN A 526 -33.06 -13.48 -21.50
C ASN A 526 -33.79 -14.70 -22.16
N THR A 527 -33.70 -15.89 -21.53
CA THR A 527 -34.31 -17.12 -22.03
C THR A 527 -35.59 -17.42 -21.25
N VAL A 528 -36.72 -17.34 -21.90
CA VAL A 528 -38.04 -17.62 -21.31
C VAL A 528 -38.13 -19.04 -20.78
N GLY A 529 -38.83 -19.22 -19.66
CA GLY A 529 -39.07 -20.54 -19.04
C GLY A 529 -38.00 -20.96 -18.02
N GLN A 530 -36.97 -20.16 -17.76
CA GLN A 530 -35.93 -20.46 -16.75
C GLN A 530 -36.52 -20.44 -15.33
N ASP A 531 -36.03 -21.39 -14.51
CA ASP A 531 -36.26 -21.46 -13.07
C ASP A 531 -34.98 -21.05 -12.33
N VAL A 532 -35.10 -20.25 -11.27
CA VAL A 532 -33.96 -19.71 -10.49
C VAL A 532 -34.25 -19.65 -9.00
N LEU A 533 -33.22 -19.57 -8.19
CA LEU A 533 -33.24 -19.11 -6.83
C LEU A 533 -32.87 -17.64 -6.80
N LEU A 534 -33.80 -16.77 -6.42
CA LEU A 534 -33.52 -15.35 -6.23
C LEU A 534 -33.05 -15.10 -4.80
N LEU A 535 -31.81 -14.60 -4.65
CA LEU A 535 -31.24 -14.14 -3.40
C LEU A 535 -31.29 -12.60 -3.36
N THR A 536 -31.93 -12.02 -2.37
CA THR A 536 -32.08 -10.58 -2.25
C THR A 536 -32.06 -10.12 -0.80
N ASP A 537 -31.75 -8.85 -0.55
CA ASP A 537 -31.89 -8.17 0.74
C ASP A 537 -33.15 -7.26 0.79
N ALA A 538 -33.90 -7.19 -0.29
CA ALA A 538 -35.17 -6.47 -0.36
C ALA A 538 -36.31 -7.39 0.09
N PRO A 539 -37.20 -6.91 0.99
CA PRO A 539 -38.36 -7.69 1.43
C PRO A 539 -39.37 -7.94 0.29
N ASP A 540 -39.51 -6.98 -0.63
CA ASP A 540 -40.44 -7.03 -1.76
C ASP A 540 -39.71 -6.77 -3.09
N PRO A 541 -38.98 -7.76 -3.64
CA PRO A 541 -38.24 -7.59 -4.89
C PRO A 541 -39.15 -7.77 -6.12
N ASP A 542 -40.33 -7.12 -6.12
CA ASP A 542 -41.35 -7.25 -7.16
C ASP A 542 -40.84 -6.88 -8.55
N TYR A 543 -39.89 -5.96 -8.65
CA TYR A 543 -39.23 -5.59 -9.91
C TYR A 543 -38.49 -6.78 -10.58
N ILE A 544 -38.12 -7.83 -9.80
CA ILE A 544 -37.58 -9.09 -10.30
C ILE A 544 -38.67 -10.15 -10.33
N LEU A 545 -39.39 -10.38 -9.22
CA LEU A 545 -40.32 -11.47 -9.05
C LEU A 545 -41.50 -11.43 -10.03
N ASN A 546 -41.95 -10.23 -10.44
CA ASN A 546 -43.03 -10.08 -11.44
C ASN A 546 -42.60 -10.49 -12.87
N ARG A 547 -41.33 -10.86 -13.05
CA ARG A 547 -40.80 -11.44 -14.29
C ARG A 547 -40.85 -12.98 -14.31
N PHE A 548 -41.48 -13.60 -13.30
CA PHE A 548 -41.63 -15.05 -13.21
C PHE A 548 -43.11 -15.41 -13.07
N ALA A 549 -43.51 -16.48 -13.74
CA ALA A 549 -44.89 -16.99 -13.70
C ALA A 549 -45.28 -17.53 -12.31
N PHE A 550 -44.32 -18.12 -11.60
CA PHE A 550 -44.47 -18.61 -10.23
C PHE A 550 -43.40 -18.05 -9.33
N LYS A 551 -43.80 -17.60 -8.14
CA LYS A 551 -42.91 -17.06 -7.10
C LYS A 551 -43.31 -17.59 -5.73
N ARG A 552 -42.30 -18.00 -4.93
CA ARG A 552 -42.51 -18.45 -3.55
C ARG A 552 -41.31 -18.13 -2.69
N GLU A 553 -41.52 -17.48 -1.57
CA GLU A 553 -40.48 -17.36 -0.55
C GLU A 553 -40.18 -18.72 0.05
N LEU A 554 -38.91 -19.15 0.03
CA LEU A 554 -38.45 -20.38 0.65
C LEU A 554 -38.05 -20.16 2.10
N GLY A 555 -37.49 -19.01 2.38
CA GLY A 555 -37.09 -18.63 3.71
C GLY A 555 -36.33 -17.30 3.73
N ARG A 556 -36.10 -16.85 4.95
CA ARG A 556 -35.35 -15.62 5.23
C ARG A 556 -34.35 -15.82 6.34
N SER A 557 -33.30 -15.04 6.32
CA SER A 557 -32.30 -14.97 7.37
C SER A 557 -32.23 -13.57 7.93
N MET A 558 -32.10 -13.46 9.26
CA MET A 558 -31.97 -12.18 9.96
C MET A 558 -30.88 -12.33 11.02
N VAL A 559 -29.72 -11.67 10.81
CA VAL A 559 -28.55 -11.75 11.70
C VAL A 559 -28.15 -10.37 12.18
N GLN A 560 -28.19 -10.17 13.49
CA GLN A 560 -27.73 -8.94 14.13
C GLN A 560 -26.19 -8.89 14.11
N VAL A 561 -25.63 -7.84 13.52
CA VAL A 561 -24.16 -7.66 13.42
C VAL A 561 -23.62 -6.51 14.26
N GLY A 562 -24.52 -5.73 14.83
CA GLY A 562 -24.19 -4.61 15.73
C GLY A 562 -25.44 -3.83 16.10
N PRO A 563 -25.33 -2.84 17.00
CA PRO A 563 -26.46 -1.99 17.39
C PRO A 563 -27.06 -1.30 16.17
N GLY A 564 -28.37 -1.50 15.96
CA GLY A 564 -29.10 -0.94 14.83
C GLY A 564 -28.67 -1.46 13.45
N ARG A 565 -27.93 -2.57 13.37
CA ARG A 565 -27.49 -3.17 12.11
C ARG A 565 -27.73 -4.66 12.08
N GLN A 566 -28.49 -5.09 11.08
CA GLN A 566 -28.71 -6.50 10.80
C GLN A 566 -28.49 -6.80 9.31
N ILE A 567 -28.07 -8.02 9.02
CA ILE A 567 -28.11 -8.57 7.68
C ILE A 567 -29.44 -9.28 7.54
N THR A 568 -30.26 -8.87 6.56
CA THR A 568 -31.48 -9.55 6.21
C THR A 568 -31.36 -10.08 4.80
N LEU A 569 -31.60 -11.37 4.61
CA LEU A 569 -31.57 -12.04 3.31
C LEU A 569 -32.88 -12.81 3.10
N TYR A 570 -33.37 -12.76 1.90
CA TYR A 570 -34.54 -13.53 1.44
C TYR A 570 -34.12 -14.45 0.30
N LEU A 571 -34.64 -15.67 0.33
CA LEU A 571 -34.46 -16.65 -0.73
C LEU A 571 -35.80 -17.02 -1.32
N TYR A 572 -35.99 -16.77 -2.60
CA TYR A 572 -37.23 -17.09 -3.34
C TYR A 572 -36.94 -18.14 -4.38
N LEU A 573 -37.91 -19.08 -4.56
CA LEU A 573 -38.02 -19.91 -5.73
C LEU A 573 -38.84 -19.14 -6.78
N ALA A 574 -38.25 -18.86 -7.92
CA ALA A 574 -38.88 -18.16 -9.03
C ALA A 574 -38.83 -19.04 -10.29
N ARG A 575 -40.01 -19.38 -10.85
CA ARG A 575 -40.13 -20.31 -11.98
C ARG A 575 -40.80 -19.65 -13.15
N GLY A 576 -40.43 -20.12 -14.35
CA GLY A 576 -41.05 -19.70 -15.59
C GLY A 576 -40.75 -18.25 -15.91
N PHE A 577 -39.48 -17.90 -16.07
CA PHE A 577 -39.06 -16.55 -16.46
C PHE A 577 -39.75 -16.12 -17.77
N VAL A 578 -40.39 -14.94 -17.77
CA VAL A 578 -41.14 -14.42 -18.92
C VAL A 578 -40.38 -13.43 -19.79
N GLY A 579 -39.10 -13.26 -19.51
CA GLY A 579 -38.22 -12.30 -20.19
C GLY A 579 -38.08 -10.97 -19.46
N TYR A 580 -37.04 -10.20 -19.82
CA TYR A 580 -36.83 -8.86 -19.28
C TYR A 580 -37.80 -7.85 -19.88
N ASP A 581 -38.21 -6.85 -19.09
CA ASP A 581 -38.96 -5.67 -19.53
C ASP A 581 -38.09 -4.42 -19.45
N ASN A 582 -37.60 -3.97 -20.57
CA ASN A 582 -36.70 -2.82 -20.64
C ASN A 582 -37.35 -1.50 -20.21
N LYS A 583 -38.68 -1.40 -20.14
CA LYS A 583 -39.40 -0.16 -19.80
C LYS A 583 -39.39 0.12 -18.30
N THR A 584 -39.46 -0.91 -17.46
CA THR A 584 -39.54 -0.77 -15.99
C THR A 584 -38.20 -0.38 -15.37
N TYR A 585 -37.08 -0.67 -16.04
CA TYR A 585 -35.73 -0.48 -15.51
C TYR A 585 -35.12 0.89 -15.73
N THR A 586 -35.57 1.64 -16.75
CA THR A 586 -35.06 3.00 -17.04
C THR A 586 -35.38 3.98 -15.90
N GLN A 587 -36.43 3.72 -15.12
CA GLN A 587 -36.81 4.56 -13.97
C GLN A 587 -36.08 4.20 -12.65
N GLN A 588 -35.65 2.93 -12.47
CA GLN A 588 -35.02 2.47 -11.24
C GLN A 588 -33.49 2.42 -11.30
N SER A 589 -32.90 2.30 -12.49
CA SER A 589 -31.44 2.23 -12.65
C SER A 589 -30.70 3.52 -12.24
N GLY A 590 -31.37 4.69 -12.28
CA GLY A 590 -30.83 5.95 -11.78
C GLY A 590 -30.59 5.97 -10.26
N THR A 591 -31.28 5.10 -9.50
CA THR A 591 -31.15 5.04 -8.04
C THR A 591 -30.42 3.77 -7.54
N ALA A 592 -30.41 2.70 -8.32
CA ALA A 592 -29.81 1.42 -7.93
C ALA A 592 -28.29 1.38 -8.13
N ASN A 593 -27.75 2.02 -9.19
CA ASN A 593 -26.32 2.00 -9.47
C ASN A 593 -25.49 2.89 -8.52
N GLU A 594 -26.09 3.93 -7.93
CA GLU A 594 -25.40 4.77 -6.92
C GLU A 594 -25.36 4.12 -5.54
N ARG A 595 -26.21 3.11 -5.27
CA ARG A 595 -26.31 2.41 -3.97
C ARG A 595 -25.64 1.03 -3.93
N SER A 596 -25.00 0.58 -5.00
CA SER A 596 -24.37 -0.77 -5.04
C SER A 596 -23.16 -0.94 -4.09
N GLU A 597 -22.65 0.15 -3.54
CA GLU A 597 -21.62 0.15 -2.50
C GLU A 597 -22.17 0.31 -1.08
N ASP A 598 -23.46 0.69 -0.94
CA ASP A 598 -24.11 0.77 0.36
C ASP A 598 -24.57 -0.62 0.79
N ILE A 599 -24.06 -1.05 1.92
CA ILE A 599 -24.31 -2.32 2.56
C ILE A 599 -25.81 -2.44 2.87
N PRO A 600 -26.41 -3.62 2.70
CA PRO A 600 -27.79 -3.86 3.14
C PRO A 600 -27.90 -3.99 4.65
N PHE A 601 -27.57 -2.91 5.34
CA PHE A 601 -27.89 -2.78 6.75
C PHE A 601 -29.15 -1.95 6.87
N THR A 602 -30.28 -2.59 7.14
CA THR A 602 -31.51 -1.89 7.53
C THR A 602 -31.22 -1.22 8.87
N GLU A 603 -31.18 0.12 8.90
CA GLU A 603 -31.24 0.87 10.15
C GLU A 603 -32.64 0.63 10.71
N GLN A 604 -32.77 -0.06 11.84
CA GLN A 604 -34.03 -0.08 12.58
C GLN A 604 -34.34 1.36 12.99
N PRO A 605 -35.58 1.86 12.77
CA PRO A 605 -36.00 3.13 13.35
C PRO A 605 -35.81 3.00 14.86
N GLN A 606 -35.04 3.91 15.46
CA GLN A 606 -34.97 4.04 16.91
C GLN A 606 -36.41 4.30 17.38
N GLY A 607 -36.96 3.34 18.12
CA GLY A 607 -38.28 3.48 18.73
C GLY A 607 -38.34 4.78 19.53
N GLY A 608 -39.19 5.69 19.10
CA GLY A 608 -39.51 6.86 19.88
C GLY A 608 -40.07 6.42 21.24
N PRO A 609 -39.93 7.23 22.29
CA PRO A 609 -40.46 6.89 23.60
C PRO A 609 -42.00 6.70 23.47
N SER A 610 -42.47 5.51 23.83
CA SER A 610 -43.88 5.25 24.04
C SER A 610 -44.33 6.11 25.22
N ASN A 611 -45.20 7.08 24.95
CA ASN A 611 -45.98 7.77 25.97
C ASN A 611 -46.89 6.80 26.71
#